data_fe2d41b8fb1fe38f30e06dd6d1574d95
#
_entry.id   fe2d41b8fb1fe38f30e06dd6d1574d95
#
_cell.length_a   1.000
_cell.length_b   1.000
_cell.length_c   1.000
_cell.angle_alpha   90.00
_cell.angle_beta   90.00
_cell.angle_gamma   90.00
#
_symmetry.space_group_name_H-M   'P 1'
#
loop_
_entity.id
_entity.type
_entity.pdbx_description
1 polymer ?
#
loop_
_entity_poly.entity_id
_entity_poly.type
_entity_poly.pdbx_seq_one_letter_code
_entity_poly.pdbx_strand_id
1 'polypeptide(L)'
;MKKLYLVEDIKNQPKYGFGLECSSELAMRDDVDMLFHEVSSLEIIPESYFFGKRADFIKRLGKSQVPVIGHCVELSLGTDEPLDKRHLSETKRVLDQVNTVIMSDHLCMTRASGIEIGQLTTLPFTKSVIDVTCRKVEQIQKEFSQPFMIENITNRFLYPENEMDETEFMNSITNKTGCGLLLDVTNLYINSVNFKFNPYRFVDRIKGSSIMGIHLAGGVKEGGVLYDSHSREVPKPVWELLGYVLNKSKPDVIIIEWDQHMPSTERLIEECRYGEHFIRTLKAPTLPRRSSVSKKLYKPAEAHV
;
A
#
# COMPACT_ATOMS: atom_id res chain seq x y z
N MET A 1 -26.19 23.01 1.14
CA MET A 1 -25.88 23.60 -0.19
C MET A 1 -24.72 22.84 -0.76
N LYS A 2 -24.97 21.92 -1.71
CA LYS A 2 -23.90 21.17 -2.39
C LYS A 2 -23.07 22.16 -3.21
N LYS A 3 -21.81 22.40 -2.82
CA LYS A 3 -20.82 23.01 -3.72
C LYS A 3 -20.44 21.98 -4.74
N LEU A 4 -21.07 22.00 -5.92
CA LEU A 4 -20.50 21.42 -7.13
C LEU A 4 -19.20 22.17 -7.42
N TYR A 5 -18.06 21.56 -7.11
CA TYR A 5 -16.81 21.97 -7.72
C TYR A 5 -16.84 21.42 -9.15
N LEU A 6 -17.01 22.30 -10.13
CA LEU A 6 -16.75 21.99 -11.53
C LEU A 6 -15.29 21.57 -11.63
N VAL A 7 -15.09 20.28 -11.92
CA VAL A 7 -13.78 19.67 -12.18
C VAL A 7 -13.40 20.07 -13.59
N GLU A 8 -12.79 21.23 -13.76
CA GLU A 8 -12.03 21.56 -14.98
C GLU A 8 -10.62 21.01 -14.83
N ASP A 9 -10.32 19.99 -15.64
CA ASP A 9 -9.00 19.52 -16.10
C ASP A 9 -7.81 19.62 -15.11
N ILE A 10 -7.78 18.78 -14.09
CA ILE A 10 -6.53 18.46 -13.40
C ILE A 10 -6.03 17.11 -13.94
N LYS A 11 -5.10 17.16 -14.89
CA LYS A 11 -4.55 16.00 -15.63
C LYS A 11 -3.92 14.89 -14.79
N ASN A 12 -3.83 15.01 -13.46
CA ASN A 12 -3.09 14.09 -12.60
C ASN A 12 -3.80 13.72 -11.28
N GLN A 13 -5.10 13.94 -11.13
CA GLN A 13 -5.79 13.51 -9.91
C GLN A 13 -6.07 12.00 -9.95
N PRO A 14 -5.84 11.27 -8.83
CA PRO A 14 -6.26 9.89 -8.69
C PRO A 14 -7.77 9.76 -8.88
N LYS A 15 -8.22 8.68 -9.50
CA LYS A 15 -9.64 8.38 -9.76
C LYS A 15 -10.49 8.38 -8.48
N TYR A 16 -9.92 7.84 -7.40
CA TYR A 16 -10.55 7.76 -6.08
C TYR A 16 -9.94 8.73 -5.06
N GLY A 17 -9.10 9.66 -5.51
CA GLY A 17 -8.54 10.76 -4.72
C GLY A 17 -7.58 10.34 -3.61
N PHE A 18 -7.51 11.17 -2.57
CA PHE A 18 -6.88 10.85 -1.29
C PHE A 18 -7.90 10.22 -0.35
N GLY A 19 -7.52 9.08 0.20
CA GLY A 19 -8.28 8.34 1.18
C GLY A 19 -7.50 8.14 2.48
N LEU A 20 -8.17 7.48 3.40
CA LEU A 20 -7.66 7.15 4.71
C LEU A 20 -7.89 5.68 4.99
N GLU A 21 -6.91 5.01 5.60
CA GLU A 21 -7.14 3.72 6.24
C GLU A 21 -8.05 3.91 7.45
N CYS A 22 -9.17 3.20 7.44
CA CYS A 22 -10.08 3.14 8.57
C CYS A 22 -9.75 1.92 9.44
N SER A 23 -8.75 2.08 10.30
CA SER A 23 -8.34 1.05 11.24
C SER A 23 -9.48 0.59 12.14
N SER A 24 -9.30 -0.53 12.81
CA SER A 24 -10.32 -1.06 13.72
C SER A 24 -10.60 -0.15 14.93
N GLU A 25 -9.63 0.67 15.34
CA GLU A 25 -9.82 1.69 16.39
C GLU A 25 -10.65 2.85 15.87
N LEU A 26 -10.32 3.38 14.70
CA LEU A 26 -11.04 4.49 14.08
C LEU A 26 -12.51 4.11 13.76
N ALA A 27 -12.76 2.87 13.32
CA ALA A 27 -14.09 2.35 13.05
C ALA A 27 -15.03 2.32 14.28
N MET A 28 -14.47 2.40 15.50
CA MET A 28 -15.23 2.42 16.77
C MET A 28 -15.52 3.82 17.29
N ARG A 29 -15.02 4.88 16.67
CA ARG A 29 -15.26 6.25 17.11
C ARG A 29 -16.69 6.70 16.75
N ASP A 30 -17.28 7.52 17.60
CA ASP A 30 -18.63 8.08 17.38
C ASP A 30 -18.67 9.00 16.16
N ASP A 31 -17.57 9.65 15.84
CA ASP A 31 -17.43 10.62 14.76
C ASP A 31 -16.91 10.02 13.43
N VAL A 32 -16.68 8.71 13.35
CA VAL A 32 -16.13 8.05 12.16
C VAL A 32 -16.94 8.29 10.89
N ASP A 33 -18.25 8.47 11.01
CA ASP A 33 -19.12 8.74 9.86
C ASP A 33 -18.81 10.06 9.15
N MET A 34 -18.06 10.97 9.78
CA MET A 34 -17.54 12.18 9.11
C MET A 34 -16.65 11.81 7.93
N LEU A 35 -15.87 10.73 8.03
CA LEU A 35 -15.00 10.27 6.95
C LEU A 35 -15.78 9.93 5.68
N PHE A 36 -17.01 9.40 5.78
CA PHE A 36 -17.81 9.02 4.62
C PHE A 36 -18.14 10.20 3.69
N HIS A 37 -17.95 11.43 4.15
CA HIS A 37 -18.27 12.65 3.41
C HIS A 37 -17.08 13.57 3.18
N GLU A 38 -16.02 13.38 3.94
CA GLU A 38 -14.88 14.31 3.98
C GLU A 38 -13.63 13.79 3.28
N VAL A 39 -13.54 12.47 3.05
CA VAL A 39 -12.44 11.87 2.28
C VAL A 39 -12.94 11.27 0.97
N SER A 40 -12.07 11.13 -0.01
CA SER A 40 -12.44 10.66 -1.35
C SER A 40 -12.63 9.14 -1.43
N SER A 41 -11.97 8.39 -0.55
CA SER A 41 -12.06 6.95 -0.42
C SER A 41 -11.68 6.52 0.99
N LEU A 42 -12.06 5.29 1.36
CA LEU A 42 -11.64 4.66 2.60
C LEU A 42 -10.99 3.32 2.30
N GLU A 43 -9.98 2.98 3.08
CA GLU A 43 -9.43 1.64 3.09
C GLU A 43 -9.85 0.92 4.37
N ILE A 44 -10.13 -0.37 4.26
CA ILE A 44 -10.42 -1.24 5.40
C ILE A 44 -9.59 -2.52 5.30
N ILE A 45 -9.21 -3.05 6.46
CA ILE A 45 -8.62 -4.38 6.60
C ILE A 45 -9.77 -5.38 6.82
N PRO A 46 -10.16 -6.20 5.81
CA PRO A 46 -11.32 -7.09 5.91
C PRO A 46 -11.27 -8.04 7.10
N GLU A 47 -10.07 -8.51 7.47
CA GLU A 47 -9.81 -9.41 8.60
C GLU A 47 -10.33 -8.86 9.93
N SER A 48 -10.34 -7.53 10.09
CA SER A 48 -10.88 -6.85 11.28
C SER A 48 -12.39 -7.01 11.44
N TYR A 49 -13.09 -7.46 10.39
CA TYR A 49 -14.56 -7.59 10.33
C TYR A 49 -15.03 -9.03 10.14
N PHE A 50 -14.14 -10.00 10.20
CA PHE A 50 -14.49 -11.41 10.08
C PHE A 50 -15.46 -11.84 11.19
N PHE A 51 -16.31 -12.82 10.86
CA PHE A 51 -17.33 -13.38 11.76
C PHE A 51 -18.31 -12.34 12.31
N GLY A 52 -18.57 -11.27 11.56
CA GLY A 52 -19.53 -10.24 11.94
C GLY A 52 -19.04 -9.25 13.00
N LYS A 53 -17.75 -9.25 13.29
CA LYS A 53 -17.17 -8.19 14.13
C LYS A 53 -17.46 -6.83 13.51
N ARG A 54 -17.85 -5.85 14.33
CA ARG A 54 -18.17 -4.47 13.91
C ARG A 54 -19.18 -4.39 12.75
N ALA A 55 -20.16 -5.30 12.70
CA ALA A 55 -21.13 -5.38 11.61
C ALA A 55 -21.91 -4.06 11.39
N ASP A 56 -22.17 -3.30 12.45
CA ASP A 56 -22.86 -2.01 12.35
C ASP A 56 -22.03 -0.97 11.57
N PHE A 57 -20.71 -0.93 11.77
CA PHE A 57 -19.82 -0.07 10.99
C PHE A 57 -19.85 -0.46 9.50
N ILE A 58 -19.65 -1.72 9.18
CA ILE A 58 -19.70 -2.23 7.78
C ILE A 58 -21.05 -1.90 7.13
N LYS A 59 -22.16 -2.04 7.85
CA LYS A 59 -23.48 -1.67 7.35
C LYS A 59 -23.63 -0.17 7.08
N ARG A 60 -23.07 0.70 7.94
CA ARG A 60 -23.07 2.15 7.73
C ARG A 60 -22.19 2.52 6.54
N LEU A 61 -20.97 1.96 6.48
CA LEU A 61 -20.03 2.15 5.39
C LEU A 61 -20.63 1.72 4.03
N GLY A 62 -21.30 0.57 3.96
CA GLY A 62 -21.99 0.13 2.74
C GLY A 62 -23.12 1.06 2.28
N LYS A 63 -23.79 1.77 3.22
CA LYS A 63 -24.82 2.77 2.90
C LYS A 63 -24.25 4.11 2.43
N SER A 64 -23.02 4.44 2.82
CA SER A 64 -22.40 5.73 2.50
C SER A 64 -22.05 5.86 1.02
N GLN A 65 -21.84 4.72 0.33
CA GLN A 65 -21.38 4.65 -1.08
C GLN A 65 -19.98 5.26 -1.32
N VAL A 66 -19.23 5.59 -0.26
CA VAL A 66 -17.83 5.98 -0.42
C VAL A 66 -17.05 4.82 -1.07
N PRO A 67 -16.14 5.10 -2.03
CA PRO A 67 -15.27 4.06 -2.59
C PRO A 67 -14.43 3.41 -1.50
N VAL A 68 -14.40 2.07 -1.47
CA VAL A 68 -13.64 1.31 -0.46
C VAL A 68 -12.56 0.50 -1.13
N ILE A 69 -11.36 0.57 -0.57
CA ILE A 69 -10.25 -0.32 -0.87
C ILE A 69 -10.25 -1.43 0.19
N GLY A 70 -10.25 -2.68 -0.24
CA GLY A 70 -10.12 -3.82 0.66
C GLY A 70 -8.66 -4.24 0.75
N HIS A 71 -7.94 -3.81 1.80
CA HIS A 71 -6.54 -4.14 2.01
C HIS A 71 -6.42 -5.35 2.93
N CYS A 72 -6.14 -6.54 2.36
CA CYS A 72 -5.90 -7.76 3.10
C CYS A 72 -4.48 -7.77 3.68
N VAL A 73 -4.30 -8.49 4.80
CA VAL A 73 -3.00 -8.53 5.48
C VAL A 73 -2.53 -9.97 5.76
N GLU A 74 -3.35 -10.99 5.46
CA GLU A 74 -3.09 -12.38 5.86
C GLU A 74 -3.19 -13.39 4.70
N LEU A 75 -3.29 -12.98 3.43
CA LEU A 75 -3.31 -13.92 2.30
C LEU A 75 -1.98 -14.63 2.09
N SER A 76 -0.89 -14.07 2.65
CA SER A 76 0.44 -14.67 2.65
C SER A 76 0.91 -15.05 1.24
N LEU A 77 1.00 -14.06 0.35
CA LEU A 77 1.19 -14.25 -1.08
C LEU A 77 2.47 -15.03 -1.44
N GLY A 78 3.52 -14.90 -0.60
CA GLY A 78 4.81 -15.56 -0.85
C GLY A 78 4.96 -16.96 -0.28
N THR A 79 3.97 -17.48 0.47
CA THR A 79 4.03 -18.82 1.05
C THR A 79 3.58 -19.89 0.05
N ASP A 80 4.36 -20.95 -0.14
CA ASP A 80 3.99 -22.08 -1.02
C ASP A 80 2.99 -23.03 -0.32
N GLU A 81 1.85 -22.46 0.06
CA GLU A 81 0.70 -23.14 0.63
C GLU A 81 -0.56 -22.66 -0.10
N PRO A 82 -1.62 -23.47 -0.18
CA PRO A 82 -2.89 -23.02 -0.74
C PRO A 82 -3.46 -21.82 0.00
N LEU A 83 -4.16 -20.94 -0.72
CA LEU A 83 -4.97 -19.90 -0.07
C LEU A 83 -6.04 -20.55 0.82
N ASP A 84 -6.23 -20.00 2.01
CA ASP A 84 -7.26 -20.48 2.93
C ASP A 84 -8.66 -20.10 2.39
N LYS A 85 -9.46 -21.13 2.06
CA LYS A 85 -10.80 -20.95 1.51
C LYS A 85 -11.75 -20.24 2.48
N ARG A 86 -11.58 -20.46 3.79
CA ARG A 86 -12.40 -19.80 4.80
C ARG A 86 -12.07 -18.32 4.88
N HIS A 87 -10.77 -18.00 4.84
CA HIS A 87 -10.30 -16.63 4.78
C HIS A 87 -10.85 -15.90 3.56
N LEU A 88 -10.70 -16.48 2.34
CA LEU A 88 -11.24 -15.90 1.12
C LEU A 88 -12.76 -15.69 1.19
N SER A 89 -13.51 -16.66 1.74
CA SER A 89 -14.96 -16.55 1.90
C SER A 89 -15.37 -15.43 2.86
N GLU A 90 -14.66 -15.26 3.98
CA GLU A 90 -14.92 -14.17 4.93
C GLU A 90 -14.51 -12.81 4.34
N THR A 91 -13.38 -12.74 3.64
CA THR A 91 -12.97 -11.53 2.90
C THR A 91 -14.07 -11.12 1.92
N LYS A 92 -14.53 -12.04 1.09
CA LYS A 92 -15.62 -11.78 0.14
C LYS A 92 -16.89 -11.33 0.84
N ARG A 93 -17.29 -11.99 1.93
CA ARG A 93 -18.46 -11.63 2.72
C ARG A 93 -18.41 -10.20 3.24
N VAL A 94 -17.22 -9.73 3.66
CA VAL A 94 -17.05 -8.34 4.13
C VAL A 94 -17.10 -7.38 2.96
N LEU A 95 -16.32 -7.62 1.91
CA LEU A 95 -16.17 -6.70 0.79
C LEU A 95 -17.45 -6.58 -0.06
N ASP A 96 -18.27 -7.61 -0.15
CA ASP A 96 -19.57 -7.58 -0.85
C ASP A 96 -20.61 -6.69 -0.14
N GLN A 97 -20.38 -6.28 1.11
CA GLN A 97 -21.27 -5.40 1.88
C GLN A 97 -20.98 -3.90 1.71
N VAL A 98 -19.87 -3.56 1.10
CA VAL A 98 -19.41 -2.18 0.91
C VAL A 98 -19.14 -1.90 -0.57
N ASN A 99 -18.93 -0.63 -0.93
CA ASN A 99 -18.62 -0.24 -2.31
C ASN A 99 -17.14 -0.50 -2.64
N THR A 100 -16.73 -1.78 -2.64
CA THR A 100 -15.33 -2.15 -2.89
C THR A 100 -14.95 -1.93 -4.34
N VAL A 101 -13.93 -1.10 -4.57
CA VAL A 101 -13.46 -0.72 -5.91
C VAL A 101 -12.13 -1.36 -6.29
N ILE A 102 -11.26 -1.67 -5.32
CA ILE A 102 -9.94 -2.29 -5.50
C ILE A 102 -9.67 -3.17 -4.28
N MET A 103 -8.84 -4.20 -4.48
CA MET A 103 -8.30 -5.06 -3.41
C MET A 103 -6.78 -5.04 -3.43
N SER A 104 -6.15 -5.29 -2.28
CA SER A 104 -4.70 -5.43 -2.16
C SER A 104 -4.30 -6.41 -1.06
N ASP A 105 -3.05 -6.85 -1.10
CA ASP A 105 -2.37 -7.52 0.01
C ASP A 105 -0.85 -7.33 -0.14
N HIS A 106 -0.14 -7.49 0.95
CA HIS A 106 1.30 -7.36 1.03
C HIS A 106 2.05 -8.48 0.29
N LEU A 107 3.13 -8.11 -0.36
CA LEU A 107 4.05 -9.04 -1.01
C LEU A 107 5.01 -9.64 0.04
N CYS A 108 4.48 -10.53 0.88
CA CYS A 108 5.14 -11.06 2.06
C CYS A 108 4.71 -12.49 2.40
N MET A 109 5.31 -13.05 3.45
CA MET A 109 4.81 -14.20 4.17
C MET A 109 4.24 -13.76 5.52
N THR A 110 3.04 -14.23 5.85
CA THR A 110 2.43 -14.11 7.20
C THR A 110 2.23 -15.47 7.84
N ARG A 111 2.38 -16.54 7.04
CA ARG A 111 2.22 -17.93 7.45
C ARG A 111 3.29 -18.82 6.82
N ALA A 112 3.75 -19.83 7.54
CA ALA A 112 4.64 -20.87 7.04
C ALA A 112 4.37 -22.20 7.74
N SER A 113 4.27 -23.31 6.98
CA SER A 113 3.98 -24.66 7.48
C SER A 113 2.73 -24.72 8.38
N GLY A 114 1.67 -23.99 7.99
CA GLY A 114 0.42 -23.91 8.75
C GLY A 114 0.50 -23.11 10.04
N ILE A 115 1.62 -22.42 10.31
CA ILE A 115 1.83 -21.60 11.51
C ILE A 115 1.75 -20.12 11.12
N GLU A 116 0.89 -19.36 11.80
CA GLU A 116 0.83 -17.91 11.65
C GLU A 116 2.07 -17.27 12.28
N ILE A 117 2.75 -16.40 11.52
CA ILE A 117 3.96 -15.70 11.96
C ILE A 117 3.61 -14.46 12.79
N GLY A 118 2.42 -13.88 12.55
CA GLY A 118 1.93 -12.69 13.25
C GLY A 118 2.64 -11.39 12.85
N GLN A 119 3.35 -11.38 11.73
CA GLN A 119 4.00 -10.19 11.15
C GLN A 119 4.25 -10.38 9.65
N LEU A 120 4.41 -9.27 8.95
CA LEU A 120 4.83 -9.26 7.55
C LEU A 120 6.31 -9.68 7.47
N THR A 121 6.60 -10.77 6.78
CA THR A 121 7.97 -11.32 6.66
C THR A 121 8.45 -11.16 5.22
N THR A 122 9.66 -10.59 5.07
CA THR A 122 10.34 -10.41 3.79
C THR A 122 10.43 -11.72 3.00
N LEU A 123 10.26 -11.65 1.69
CA LEU A 123 10.40 -12.77 0.75
C LEU A 123 11.82 -12.87 0.19
N PRO A 124 12.33 -14.07 -0.10
CA PRO A 124 13.46 -14.20 -1.00
C PRO A 124 13.04 -13.86 -2.44
N PHE A 125 13.77 -12.95 -3.09
CA PHE A 125 13.47 -12.49 -4.44
C PHE A 125 14.02 -13.49 -5.47
N THR A 126 13.32 -14.62 -5.61
CA THR A 126 13.70 -15.74 -6.49
C THR A 126 12.61 -16.04 -7.51
N LYS A 127 12.97 -16.74 -8.58
CA LYS A 127 12.02 -17.19 -9.62
C LYS A 127 10.95 -18.11 -9.04
N SER A 128 11.32 -18.99 -8.11
CA SER A 128 10.38 -19.91 -7.46
C SER A 128 9.32 -19.16 -6.66
N VAL A 129 9.69 -18.10 -5.94
CA VAL A 129 8.74 -17.28 -5.18
C VAL A 129 7.85 -16.45 -6.13
N ILE A 130 8.38 -15.96 -7.26
CA ILE A 130 7.55 -15.35 -8.31
C ILE A 130 6.46 -16.33 -8.78
N ASP A 131 6.82 -17.57 -9.06
CA ASP A 131 5.84 -18.54 -9.56
C ASP A 131 4.78 -18.91 -8.49
N VAL A 132 5.18 -19.01 -7.22
CA VAL A 132 4.23 -19.16 -6.08
C VAL A 132 3.27 -17.98 -6.01
N THR A 133 3.82 -16.77 -5.96
CA THR A 133 3.03 -15.54 -5.86
C THR A 133 2.08 -15.37 -7.04
N CYS A 134 2.55 -15.61 -8.27
CA CYS A 134 1.71 -15.50 -9.46
C CYS A 134 0.52 -16.44 -9.41
N ARG A 135 0.71 -17.72 -9.01
CA ARG A 135 -0.42 -18.67 -8.87
C ARG A 135 -1.48 -18.17 -7.88
N LYS A 136 -1.06 -17.60 -6.75
CA LYS A 136 -2.00 -17.04 -5.75
C LYS A 136 -2.71 -15.80 -6.25
N VAL A 137 -1.98 -14.86 -6.85
CA VAL A 137 -2.57 -13.65 -7.45
C VAL A 137 -3.60 -14.02 -8.51
N GLU A 138 -3.28 -14.94 -9.42
CA GLU A 138 -4.24 -15.43 -10.43
C GLU A 138 -5.48 -16.11 -9.82
N GLN A 139 -5.31 -16.81 -8.69
CA GLN A 139 -6.44 -17.40 -7.97
C GLN A 139 -7.33 -16.31 -7.35
N ILE A 140 -6.73 -15.29 -6.69
CA ILE A 140 -7.46 -14.16 -6.13
C ILE A 140 -8.23 -13.42 -7.23
N GLN A 141 -7.57 -13.11 -8.36
CA GLN A 141 -8.22 -12.43 -9.50
C GLN A 141 -9.37 -13.23 -10.14
N LYS A 142 -9.40 -14.55 -9.97
CA LYS A 142 -10.53 -15.40 -10.39
C LYS A 142 -11.67 -15.40 -9.38
N GLU A 143 -11.37 -15.29 -8.10
CA GLU A 143 -12.34 -15.34 -7.00
C GLU A 143 -13.06 -13.99 -6.83
N PHE A 144 -12.36 -12.88 -7.06
CA PHE A 144 -12.85 -11.53 -6.88
C PHE A 144 -12.94 -10.78 -8.21
N SER A 145 -13.97 -9.94 -8.35
CA SER A 145 -14.18 -9.12 -9.56
C SER A 145 -13.39 -7.80 -9.54
N GLN A 146 -12.94 -7.39 -8.37
CA GLN A 146 -12.17 -6.15 -8.19
C GLN A 146 -10.75 -6.31 -8.71
N PRO A 147 -10.15 -5.25 -9.28
CA PRO A 147 -8.71 -5.21 -9.53
C PRO A 147 -7.93 -5.51 -8.25
N PHE A 148 -6.84 -6.27 -8.38
CA PHE A 148 -5.98 -6.66 -7.26
C PHE A 148 -4.60 -6.03 -7.38
N MET A 149 -4.06 -5.54 -6.26
CA MET A 149 -2.72 -4.97 -6.14
C MET A 149 -1.87 -5.78 -5.16
N ILE A 150 -0.57 -5.85 -5.43
CA ILE A 150 0.44 -6.33 -4.49
C ILE A 150 1.22 -5.15 -3.92
N GLU A 151 1.61 -5.21 -2.64
CA GLU A 151 2.27 -4.12 -1.94
C GLU A 151 3.68 -4.46 -1.48
N ASN A 152 4.63 -3.50 -1.63
CA ASN A 152 5.96 -3.60 -1.06
C ASN A 152 5.96 -3.32 0.45
N ILE A 153 6.74 -4.09 1.20
CA ILE A 153 6.85 -3.97 2.66
C ILE A 153 8.19 -3.36 3.10
N THR A 154 8.31 -2.99 4.37
CA THR A 154 9.61 -2.74 4.99
C THR A 154 10.36 -4.05 5.17
N ASN A 155 11.56 -4.11 4.59
CA ASN A 155 12.44 -5.27 4.72
C ASN A 155 13.28 -5.16 6.02
N ARG A 156 13.31 -6.21 6.83
CA ARG A 156 14.17 -6.26 8.02
C ARG A 156 15.56 -6.81 7.72
N PHE A 157 15.65 -7.63 6.71
CA PHE A 157 16.89 -8.24 6.20
C PHE A 157 16.69 -8.62 4.73
N LEU A 158 17.75 -9.10 4.12
CA LEU A 158 17.74 -9.58 2.76
C LEU A 158 18.28 -10.99 2.73
N TYR A 159 17.64 -11.81 1.93
CA TYR A 159 18.08 -13.18 1.75
C TYR A 159 19.34 -13.23 0.88
N PRO A 160 20.40 -13.98 1.30
CA PRO A 160 21.58 -14.22 0.46
C PRO A 160 21.23 -14.90 -0.87
N GLU A 161 20.12 -15.65 -0.90
CA GLU A 161 19.62 -16.42 -2.03
C GLU A 161 18.86 -15.56 -3.05
N ASN A 162 18.76 -14.25 -2.87
CA ASN A 162 18.10 -13.36 -3.82
C ASN A 162 18.77 -13.46 -5.20
N GLU A 163 18.01 -13.88 -6.21
CA GLU A 163 18.43 -13.99 -7.61
C GLU A 163 18.32 -12.65 -8.37
N MET A 164 17.54 -11.73 -7.85
CA MET A 164 17.24 -10.42 -8.44
C MET A 164 16.98 -9.38 -7.37
N ASP A 165 16.88 -8.10 -7.76
CA ASP A 165 16.46 -7.06 -6.82
C ASP A 165 14.92 -6.95 -6.76
N GLU A 166 14.45 -6.17 -5.76
CA GLU A 166 13.02 -6.02 -5.46
C GLU A 166 12.23 -5.44 -6.65
N THR A 167 12.81 -4.50 -7.41
CA THR A 167 12.12 -3.89 -8.56
C THR A 167 11.90 -4.89 -9.69
N GLU A 168 12.89 -5.75 -9.95
CA GLU A 168 12.78 -6.81 -10.94
C GLU A 168 11.78 -7.88 -10.50
N PHE A 169 11.78 -8.23 -9.20
CA PHE A 169 10.85 -9.16 -8.60
C PHE A 169 9.40 -8.70 -8.76
N MET A 170 9.09 -7.46 -8.34
CA MET A 170 7.74 -6.88 -8.43
C MET A 170 7.28 -6.71 -9.88
N ASN A 171 8.14 -6.20 -10.77
CA ASN A 171 7.83 -6.09 -12.19
C ASN A 171 7.56 -7.45 -12.84
N SER A 172 8.26 -8.51 -12.42
CA SER A 172 8.03 -9.86 -12.93
C SER A 172 6.64 -10.36 -12.58
N ILE A 173 6.19 -10.16 -11.35
CA ILE A 173 4.86 -10.57 -10.89
C ILE A 173 3.78 -9.76 -11.62
N THR A 174 3.87 -8.42 -11.62
CA THR A 174 2.87 -7.56 -12.27
C THR A 174 2.78 -7.77 -13.77
N ASN A 175 3.90 -8.07 -14.45
CA ASN A 175 3.91 -8.39 -15.88
C ASN A 175 3.30 -9.77 -16.19
N LYS A 176 3.49 -10.78 -15.32
CA LYS A 176 2.96 -12.13 -15.52
C LYS A 176 1.46 -12.20 -15.25
N THR A 177 0.98 -11.55 -14.19
CA THR A 177 -0.40 -11.68 -13.71
C THR A 177 -1.32 -10.56 -14.18
N GLY A 178 -0.76 -9.43 -14.59
CA GLY A 178 -1.52 -8.21 -14.87
C GLY A 178 -2.08 -7.51 -13.63
N CYS A 179 -1.70 -7.92 -12.41
CA CYS A 179 -2.12 -7.22 -11.19
C CYS A 179 -1.49 -5.83 -11.09
N GLY A 180 -2.11 -4.95 -10.31
CA GLY A 180 -1.55 -3.64 -9.97
C GLY A 180 -0.45 -3.74 -8.93
N LEU A 181 0.25 -2.63 -8.76
CA LEU A 181 1.16 -2.38 -7.66
C LEU A 181 0.55 -1.30 -6.75
N LEU A 182 0.42 -1.61 -5.48
CA LEU A 182 0.26 -0.67 -4.40
C LEU A 182 1.68 -0.31 -3.94
N LEU A 183 2.14 0.87 -4.34
CA LEU A 183 3.46 1.33 -3.95
C LEU A 183 3.37 2.07 -2.61
N ASP A 184 3.78 1.42 -1.53
CA ASP A 184 4.03 2.13 -0.29
C ASP A 184 5.33 2.93 -0.40
N VAL A 185 5.16 4.24 -0.49
CA VAL A 185 6.26 5.22 -0.64
C VAL A 185 7.01 5.40 0.68
N THR A 186 6.34 5.19 1.81
CA THR A 186 6.96 5.23 3.14
C THR A 186 7.86 4.02 3.36
N ASN A 187 7.40 2.81 3.02
CA ASN A 187 8.20 1.59 3.06
C ASN A 187 9.42 1.68 2.14
N LEU A 188 9.23 2.21 0.93
CA LEU A 188 10.34 2.49 0.01
C LEU A 188 11.33 3.47 0.62
N TYR A 189 10.87 4.57 1.22
CA TYR A 189 11.74 5.54 1.89
C TYR A 189 12.51 4.90 3.06
N ILE A 190 11.83 4.17 3.94
CA ILE A 190 12.41 3.46 5.09
C ILE A 190 13.47 2.47 4.61
N ASN A 191 13.15 1.60 3.64
CA ASN A 191 14.09 0.65 3.06
C ASN A 191 15.31 1.37 2.47
N SER A 192 15.11 2.49 1.77
CA SER A 192 16.19 3.26 1.15
C SER A 192 17.18 3.80 2.18
N VAL A 193 16.70 4.25 3.34
CA VAL A 193 17.54 4.74 4.44
C VAL A 193 18.26 3.59 5.14
N ASN A 194 17.53 2.53 5.49
CA ASN A 194 18.07 1.41 6.27
C ASN A 194 19.09 0.61 5.46
N PHE A 195 18.82 0.36 4.16
CA PHE A 195 19.72 -0.39 3.27
C PHE A 195 20.62 0.50 2.39
N LYS A 196 20.57 1.83 2.57
CA LYS A 196 21.47 2.82 1.94
C LYS A 196 21.46 2.78 0.40
N PHE A 197 20.26 2.73 -0.21
CA PHE A 197 20.09 2.86 -1.65
C PHE A 197 19.33 4.13 -2.04
N ASN A 198 19.29 4.45 -3.32
CA ASN A 198 18.60 5.63 -3.84
C ASN A 198 17.15 5.29 -4.21
N PRO A 199 16.11 5.79 -3.50
CA PRO A 199 14.71 5.46 -3.75
C PRO A 199 14.22 5.98 -5.12
N TYR A 200 14.77 7.07 -5.64
CA TYR A 200 14.42 7.59 -6.96
C TYR A 200 14.81 6.63 -8.09
N ARG A 201 15.95 5.92 -7.95
CA ARG A 201 16.33 4.86 -8.90
C ARG A 201 15.43 3.65 -8.81
N PHE A 202 14.93 3.33 -7.63
CA PHE A 202 13.91 2.29 -7.46
C PHE A 202 12.66 2.64 -8.28
N VAL A 203 12.13 3.86 -8.11
CA VAL A 203 10.98 4.36 -8.87
C VAL A 203 11.26 4.39 -10.38
N ASP A 204 12.48 4.72 -10.81
CA ASP A 204 12.86 4.70 -12.23
C ASP A 204 12.78 3.30 -12.87
N ARG A 205 12.93 2.26 -12.08
CA ARG A 205 12.95 0.86 -12.53
C ARG A 205 11.59 0.16 -12.41
N ILE A 206 10.71 0.68 -11.57
CA ILE A 206 9.33 0.20 -11.51
C ILE A 206 8.58 0.66 -12.76
N LYS A 207 7.79 -0.24 -13.34
CA LYS A 207 6.90 0.09 -14.45
C LYS A 207 5.78 1.01 -13.95
N GLY A 208 5.89 2.31 -14.21
CA GLY A 208 4.97 3.33 -13.71
C GLY A 208 3.49 3.06 -14.02
N SER A 209 3.20 2.38 -15.14
CA SER A 209 1.83 2.00 -15.51
C SER A 209 1.27 0.84 -14.68
N SER A 210 2.07 0.14 -13.87
CA SER A 210 1.58 -0.87 -12.94
C SER A 210 1.19 -0.29 -11.59
N ILE A 211 1.66 0.92 -11.23
CA ILE A 211 1.32 1.58 -9.96
C ILE A 211 -0.14 2.03 -10.03
N MET A 212 -1.00 1.30 -9.34
CA MET A 212 -2.44 1.54 -9.28
C MET A 212 -2.84 2.23 -7.97
N GLY A 213 -2.13 1.96 -6.87
CA GLY A 213 -2.34 2.58 -5.58
C GLY A 213 -1.05 3.07 -4.95
N ILE A 214 -1.17 3.95 -3.97
CA ILE A 214 -0.06 4.47 -3.17
C ILE A 214 -0.47 4.47 -1.71
N HIS A 215 0.42 3.99 -0.83
CA HIS A 215 0.33 4.19 0.61
C HIS A 215 1.35 5.23 1.09
N LEU A 216 0.93 6.00 2.11
CA LEU A 216 1.72 7.01 2.81
C LEU A 216 1.48 6.88 4.31
N ALA A 217 2.54 6.83 5.08
CA ALA A 217 2.48 6.80 6.54
C ALA A 217 3.63 7.58 7.18
N GLY A 218 3.59 7.74 8.50
CA GLY A 218 4.69 8.28 9.27
C GLY A 218 5.30 7.23 10.19
N GLY A 219 6.61 7.05 10.09
CA GLY A 219 7.40 6.12 10.90
C GLY A 219 8.18 6.79 12.02
N VAL A 220 8.86 5.98 12.83
CA VAL A 220 9.75 6.43 13.91
C VAL A 220 11.19 6.03 13.66
N LYS A 221 12.12 6.77 14.23
CA LYS A 221 13.56 6.45 14.17
C LYS A 221 14.06 6.10 15.55
N GLU A 222 14.58 4.88 15.72
CA GLU A 222 15.15 4.38 16.96
C GLU A 222 16.50 3.71 16.69
N GLY A 223 17.51 3.97 17.51
CA GLY A 223 18.83 3.36 17.35
C GLY A 223 19.50 3.60 15.99
N GLY A 224 19.07 4.62 15.23
CA GLY A 224 19.59 4.92 13.89
C GLY A 224 18.83 4.20 12.74
N VAL A 225 17.90 3.31 13.06
CA VAL A 225 17.04 2.57 12.14
C VAL A 225 15.66 3.25 12.05
N LEU A 226 15.09 3.33 10.85
CA LEU A 226 13.70 3.74 10.64
C LEU A 226 12.78 2.53 10.74
N TYR A 227 11.66 2.70 11.45
CA TYR A 227 10.61 1.70 11.60
C TYR A 227 9.30 2.23 11.01
N ASP A 228 8.61 1.35 10.34
CA ASP A 228 7.26 1.57 9.84
C ASP A 228 6.28 1.35 10.98
N SER A 229 5.84 2.43 11.61
CA SER A 229 4.99 2.37 12.80
C SER A 229 3.63 3.00 12.61
N HIS A 230 3.40 3.68 11.48
CA HIS A 230 2.15 4.40 11.17
C HIS A 230 1.63 5.22 12.36
N SER A 231 2.55 5.90 13.07
CA SER A 231 2.26 6.56 14.35
C SER A 231 2.53 8.07 14.32
N ARG A 232 2.86 8.61 13.16
CA ARG A 232 3.25 10.01 12.94
C ARG A 232 2.71 10.51 11.62
N GLU A 233 2.68 11.83 11.46
CA GLU A 233 2.41 12.48 10.17
C GLU A 233 3.40 12.03 9.11
N VAL A 234 2.93 11.98 7.87
CA VAL A 234 3.79 11.68 6.70
C VAL A 234 4.94 12.69 6.63
N PRO A 235 6.20 12.26 6.71
CA PRO A 235 7.33 13.17 6.76
C PRO A 235 7.65 13.77 5.38
N LYS A 236 8.21 15.00 5.39
CA LYS A 236 8.56 15.72 4.16
C LYS A 236 9.32 14.91 3.10
N PRO A 237 10.33 14.07 3.43
CA PRO A 237 11.01 13.25 2.41
C PRO A 237 10.08 12.27 1.69
N VAL A 238 9.04 11.76 2.36
CA VAL A 238 8.03 10.88 1.75
C VAL A 238 7.14 11.67 0.78
N TRP A 239 6.71 12.88 1.15
CA TRP A 239 5.99 13.78 0.24
C TRP A 239 6.82 14.14 -1.00
N GLU A 240 8.12 14.42 -0.84
CA GLU A 240 9.02 14.70 -1.96
C GLU A 240 9.16 13.48 -2.89
N LEU A 241 9.26 12.27 -2.32
CA LEU A 241 9.32 11.03 -3.08
C LEU A 241 7.98 10.74 -3.78
N LEU A 242 6.84 10.97 -3.13
CA LEU A 242 5.52 10.91 -3.76
C LEU A 242 5.45 11.80 -4.99
N GLY A 243 5.90 13.06 -4.89
CA GLY A 243 5.94 13.97 -6.03
C GLY A 243 6.74 13.40 -7.20
N TYR A 244 7.83 12.69 -6.94
CA TYR A 244 8.60 12.01 -7.99
C TYR A 244 7.85 10.82 -8.59
N VAL A 245 7.18 10.00 -7.78
CA VAL A 245 6.35 8.87 -8.23
C VAL A 245 5.23 9.36 -9.15
N LEU A 246 4.52 10.41 -8.76
CA LEU A 246 3.39 10.97 -9.51
C LEU A 246 3.79 11.57 -10.89
N ASN A 247 5.05 11.91 -11.07
CA ASN A 247 5.56 12.30 -12.41
C ASN A 247 5.72 11.12 -13.37
N LYS A 248 5.69 9.89 -12.87
CA LYS A 248 5.93 8.67 -13.65
C LYS A 248 4.74 7.71 -13.66
N SER A 249 3.78 7.93 -12.79
CA SER A 249 2.61 7.08 -12.62
C SER A 249 1.34 7.90 -12.47
N LYS A 250 0.21 7.22 -12.65
CA LYS A 250 -1.13 7.78 -12.42
C LYS A 250 -1.90 6.77 -11.57
N PRO A 251 -1.69 6.77 -10.24
CA PRO A 251 -2.41 5.86 -9.36
C PRO A 251 -3.92 6.19 -9.37
N ASP A 252 -4.74 5.18 -9.16
CA ASP A 252 -6.18 5.34 -9.01
C ASP A 252 -6.55 5.85 -7.60
N VAL A 253 -5.70 5.58 -6.60
CA VAL A 253 -5.94 5.95 -5.19
C VAL A 253 -4.63 6.25 -4.47
N ILE A 254 -4.70 7.12 -3.47
CA ILE A 254 -3.62 7.37 -2.50
C ILE A 254 -4.24 7.29 -1.11
N ILE A 255 -3.71 6.42 -0.24
CA ILE A 255 -4.20 6.21 1.12
C ILE A 255 -3.15 6.71 2.10
N ILE A 256 -3.61 7.39 3.14
CA ILE A 256 -2.82 7.73 4.33
C ILE A 256 -3.17 6.74 5.44
N GLU A 257 -2.15 6.19 6.10
CA GLU A 257 -2.28 5.17 7.12
C GLU A 257 -1.84 5.67 8.49
N TRP A 258 -2.66 5.31 9.50
CA TRP A 258 -2.39 5.53 10.90
C TRP A 258 -2.83 4.33 11.73
N ASP A 259 -1.88 3.69 12.45
CA ASP A 259 -2.13 2.51 13.29
C ASP A 259 -1.98 2.78 14.77
N GLN A 260 -1.10 3.71 15.12
CA GLN A 260 -0.75 3.98 16.52
C GLN A 260 -0.83 5.47 16.82
N HIS A 261 -1.13 5.82 18.07
CA HIS A 261 -1.26 7.22 18.50
C HIS A 261 -2.23 8.02 17.62
N MET A 262 -3.34 7.38 17.26
CA MET A 262 -4.37 7.89 16.36
C MET A 262 -4.80 9.31 16.75
N PRO A 263 -4.63 10.32 15.90
CA PRO A 263 -5.09 11.68 16.15
C PRO A 263 -6.61 11.80 16.08
N SER A 264 -7.15 13.00 16.24
CA SER A 264 -8.59 13.22 16.06
C SER A 264 -9.01 12.99 14.60
N THR A 265 -10.27 12.67 14.39
CA THR A 265 -10.84 12.46 13.05
C THR A 265 -10.67 13.68 12.16
N GLU A 266 -10.82 14.91 12.73
CA GLU A 266 -10.58 16.15 11.99
C GLU A 266 -9.13 16.27 11.52
N ARG A 267 -8.16 15.88 12.37
CA ARG A 267 -6.74 15.96 12.00
C ARG A 267 -6.41 15.00 10.86
N LEU A 268 -6.99 13.81 10.85
CA LEU A 268 -6.86 12.84 9.75
C LEU A 268 -7.42 13.40 8.43
N ILE A 269 -8.60 14.02 8.49
CA ILE A 269 -9.22 14.71 7.35
C ILE A 269 -8.33 15.86 6.83
N GLU A 270 -7.73 16.63 7.73
CA GLU A 270 -6.80 17.71 7.36
C GLU A 270 -5.57 17.16 6.61
N GLU A 271 -5.05 16.01 7.00
CA GLU A 271 -3.91 15.39 6.32
C GLU A 271 -4.28 14.93 4.90
N CYS A 272 -5.46 14.35 4.70
CA CYS A 272 -5.98 14.04 3.37
C CYS A 272 -6.13 15.31 2.52
N ARG A 273 -6.69 16.38 3.07
CA ARG A 273 -6.82 17.69 2.38
C ARG A 273 -5.47 18.31 2.03
N TYR A 274 -4.49 18.16 2.92
CA TYR A 274 -3.11 18.55 2.62
C TYR A 274 -2.56 17.78 1.42
N GLY A 275 -2.75 16.47 1.37
CA GLY A 275 -2.35 15.62 0.25
C GLY A 275 -2.99 16.03 -1.07
N GLU A 276 -4.30 16.30 -1.07
CA GLU A 276 -5.00 16.82 -2.25
C GLU A 276 -4.43 18.17 -2.72
N HIS A 277 -4.18 19.07 -1.78
CA HIS A 277 -3.54 20.36 -2.09
C HIS A 277 -2.14 20.18 -2.65
N PHE A 278 -1.35 19.27 -2.06
CA PHE A 278 0.01 18.96 -2.50
C PHE A 278 0.02 18.53 -3.97
N ILE A 279 -0.84 17.59 -4.38
CA ILE A 279 -0.92 17.15 -5.79
C ILE A 279 -1.27 18.32 -6.72
N ARG A 280 -2.25 19.15 -6.34
CA ARG A 280 -2.67 20.32 -7.16
C ARG A 280 -1.56 21.33 -7.34
N THR A 281 -0.62 21.42 -6.41
CA THR A 281 0.49 22.37 -6.43
C THR A 281 1.78 21.80 -7.02
N LEU A 282 1.82 20.49 -7.33
CA LEU A 282 2.97 19.87 -7.98
C LEU A 282 3.22 20.53 -9.33
N LYS A 283 4.28 21.33 -9.39
CA LYS A 283 4.83 21.82 -10.67
C LYS A 283 5.55 20.67 -11.35
N ALA A 284 5.52 20.66 -12.71
CA ALA A 284 6.35 19.74 -13.48
C ALA A 284 7.80 19.69 -12.94
N PRO A 285 8.41 18.50 -12.79
CA PRO A 285 9.59 18.31 -11.98
C PRO A 285 10.77 19.12 -12.48
N THR A 286 11.36 19.91 -11.61
CA THR A 286 12.79 20.20 -11.70
C THR A 286 13.51 19.00 -11.11
N LEU A 287 14.14 18.18 -11.97
CA LEU A 287 14.99 17.06 -11.54
C LEU A 287 15.92 17.53 -10.41
N PRO A 288 15.97 16.84 -9.27
CA PRO A 288 16.96 17.15 -8.25
C PRO A 288 18.33 17.06 -8.91
N ARG A 289 19.15 18.12 -8.76
CA ARG A 289 20.53 18.14 -9.25
C ARG A 289 21.20 16.87 -8.75
N ARG A 290 21.82 16.12 -9.68
CA ARG A 290 22.61 14.91 -9.41
C ARG A 290 23.55 15.16 -8.23
N SER A 291 23.12 14.83 -7.01
CA SER A 291 24.06 14.67 -5.92
C SER A 291 24.84 13.39 -6.21
N SER A 292 26.15 13.45 -6.01
CA SER A 292 27.11 12.36 -6.23
C SER A 292 26.97 11.26 -5.16
N VAL A 293 25.76 10.76 -4.95
CA VAL A 293 25.49 9.63 -4.06
C VAL A 293 25.78 8.34 -4.84
N SER A 294 26.62 7.53 -4.23
CA SER A 294 27.32 6.36 -4.75
C SER A 294 26.53 5.49 -5.71
N LYS A 295 27.26 4.91 -6.69
CA LYS A 295 26.80 3.95 -7.69
C LYS A 295 26.35 2.57 -7.14
N LYS A 296 26.11 2.42 -5.84
CA LYS A 296 25.71 1.15 -5.26
C LYS A 296 24.23 0.92 -5.54
N LEU A 297 23.96 0.20 -6.64
CA LEU A 297 22.80 -0.64 -6.76
C LEU A 297 22.95 -1.79 -5.75
N TYR A 298 21.84 -2.19 -5.19
CA TYR A 298 21.68 -3.39 -4.42
C TYR A 298 22.23 -4.60 -5.20
N LYS A 299 23.47 -5.00 -4.91
CA LYS A 299 24.01 -6.27 -5.40
C LYS A 299 23.83 -7.31 -4.30
N PRO A 300 23.42 -8.55 -4.65
CA PRO A 300 23.55 -9.67 -3.72
C PRO A 300 25.00 -9.72 -3.20
N ALA A 301 25.18 -10.06 -1.93
CA ALA A 301 26.50 -10.29 -1.38
C ALA A 301 27.18 -11.41 -2.18
N GLU A 302 28.34 -11.14 -2.75
CA GLU A 302 29.17 -12.19 -3.31
C GLU A 302 29.50 -13.16 -2.16
N ALA A 303 29.04 -14.40 -2.26
CA ALA A 303 29.38 -15.45 -1.33
C ALA A 303 30.91 -15.64 -1.38
N HIS A 304 31.60 -15.22 -0.33
CA HIS A 304 32.94 -15.69 -0.08
C HIS A 304 32.84 -17.12 0.46
N VAL A 305 33.25 -18.07 -0.37
CA VAL A 305 33.52 -19.47 -0.01
C VAL A 305 34.72 -19.52 0.94
#